data_8439fe972c287bf4c664d6fdff72b01e
#
_entry.id   8439fe972c287bf4c664d6fdff72b01e
#
_cell.length_a   1.000
_cell.length_b   1.000
_cell.length_c   1.000
_cell.angle_alpha   90.00
_cell.angle_beta   90.00
_cell.angle_gamma   90.00
#
_symmetry.space_group_name_H-M   'P 1'
#
loop_
_entity.id
_entity.type
_entity.pdbx_description
1 polymer ?
#
loop_
_entity_poly.entity_id
_entity_poly.type
_entity_poly.pdbx_seq_one_letter_code
_entity_poly.pdbx_strand_id
1 'polypeptide(L)' 'MRKNLKEARQRAGMTQREVAEKLQITERHYKFMESGHTTGNVELWDKLEDLFKIHQRVLRENHLDKADSL' A
#
# COMPACT_ATOMS: atom_id res chain seq x y z
N MET A 1 -5.25 -3.14 8.07
CA MET A 1 -5.40 -2.47 6.78
C MET A 1 -4.46 -1.30 6.68
N ARG A 2 -3.81 -1.15 5.54
CA ARG A 2 -2.91 -0.01 5.34
C ARG A 2 -3.69 1.16 4.79
N LYS A 3 -4.35 1.85 5.68
CA LYS A 3 -5.24 2.95 5.35
C LYS A 3 -4.53 4.09 4.63
N ASN A 4 -3.33 4.42 5.07
CA ASN A 4 -2.57 5.50 4.44
C ASN A 4 -2.21 5.16 3.00
N LEU A 5 -1.88 3.90 2.75
CA LEU A 5 -1.58 3.46 1.38
C LEU A 5 -2.81 3.59 0.49
N LYS A 6 -3.95 3.15 0.99
CA LYS A 6 -5.19 3.25 0.24
C LYS A 6 -5.52 4.71 -0.07
N GLU A 7 -5.39 5.58 0.91
CA GLU A 7 -5.70 6.99 0.72
C GLU A 7 -4.75 7.66 -0.26
N ALA A 8 -3.47 7.30 -0.20
CA ALA A 8 -2.49 7.85 -1.13
C ALA A 8 -2.85 7.45 -2.57
N ARG A 9 -3.25 6.20 -2.75
CA ARG A 9 -3.68 5.72 -4.06
C ARG A 9 -4.89 6.48 -4.56
N GLN A 10 -5.87 6.66 -3.68
CA GLN A 10 -7.10 7.35 -4.05
C GLN A 10 -6.83 8.82 -4.40
N ARG A 11 -5.96 9.47 -3.66
CA ARG A 11 -5.59 10.85 -3.96
C ARG A 11 -4.88 10.98 -5.30
N ALA A 12 -4.14 9.95 -5.67
CA ALA A 12 -3.45 9.93 -6.95
C ALA A 12 -4.41 9.58 -8.09
N GLY A 13 -5.67 9.25 -7.78
CA GLY A 13 -6.65 8.90 -8.80
C GLY A 13 -6.39 7.56 -9.45
N MET A 14 -5.74 6.64 -8.76
CA MET A 14 -5.35 5.35 -9.32
C MET A 14 -6.17 4.22 -8.75
N THR A 15 -6.46 3.24 -9.61
CA THR A 15 -7.09 2.00 -9.15
C THR A 15 -6.03 1.07 -8.61
N GLN A 16 -6.46 0.05 -7.86
CA GLN A 16 -5.53 -0.96 -7.38
C GLN A 16 -4.79 -1.65 -8.52
N ARG A 17 -5.51 -1.87 -9.62
CA ARG A 17 -4.91 -2.49 -10.79
C ARG A 17 -3.83 -1.61 -11.39
N GLU A 18 -4.08 -0.31 -11.49
CA GLU A 18 -3.10 0.61 -12.04
C GLU A 18 -1.82 0.66 -11.21
N VAL A 19 -1.97 0.68 -9.89
CA VAL A 19 -0.81 0.68 -9.02
C VAL A 19 -0.05 -0.63 -9.16
N ALA A 20 -0.77 -1.76 -9.21
CA ALA A 20 -0.13 -3.06 -9.39
C ALA A 20 0.69 -3.10 -10.67
N GLU A 21 0.14 -2.53 -11.74
CA GLU A 21 0.86 -2.46 -13.01
C GLU A 21 2.13 -1.63 -12.90
N LYS A 22 2.06 -0.51 -12.19
CA LYS A 22 3.24 0.32 -11.98
C LYS A 22 4.31 -0.41 -11.17
N LEU A 23 3.88 -1.25 -10.25
CA LEU A 23 4.81 -2.03 -9.44
C LEU A 23 5.25 -3.33 -10.11
N GLN A 24 4.62 -3.69 -11.22
CA GLN A 24 4.88 -4.93 -11.94
C GLN A 24 4.57 -6.16 -11.10
N ILE A 25 3.47 -6.09 -10.38
CA ILE A 25 2.97 -7.22 -9.59
C ILE A 25 1.51 -7.45 -9.96
N THR A 26 0.94 -8.54 -9.47
CA THR A 26 -0.47 -8.82 -9.73
C THR A 26 -1.34 -7.90 -8.91
N GLU A 27 -2.55 -7.65 -9.39
CA GLU A 27 -3.53 -6.86 -8.66
C GLU A 27 -3.83 -7.51 -7.32
N ARG A 28 -3.92 -8.84 -7.29
CA ARG A 28 -4.18 -9.59 -6.08
C ARG A 28 -3.08 -9.34 -5.02
N HIS A 29 -1.83 -9.36 -5.47
CA HIS A 29 -0.70 -9.10 -4.57
C HIS A 29 -0.83 -7.69 -3.97
N TYR A 30 -1.13 -6.72 -4.82
CA TYR A 30 -1.28 -5.35 -4.34
C TYR A 30 -2.44 -5.23 -3.36
N LYS A 31 -3.57 -5.90 -3.64
CA LYS A 31 -4.70 -5.89 -2.73
C LYS A 31 -4.33 -6.41 -1.36
N PHE A 32 -3.51 -7.46 -1.31
CA PHE A 32 -3.05 -8.01 -0.04
C PHE A 32 -2.16 -7.01 0.69
N MET A 33 -1.34 -6.27 -0.04
CA MET A 33 -0.51 -5.25 0.59
C MET A 33 -1.37 -4.15 1.20
N GLU A 34 -2.37 -3.71 0.47
CA GLU A 34 -3.24 -2.63 0.94
C GLU A 34 -4.11 -3.08 2.11
N SER A 35 -4.54 -4.32 2.11
CA SER A 35 -5.37 -4.86 3.18
C SER A 35 -4.58 -5.20 4.45
N GLY A 36 -3.27 -5.26 4.33
CA GLY A 36 -2.43 -5.56 5.49
C GLY A 36 -2.12 -7.04 5.66
N HIS A 37 -2.50 -7.87 4.70
CA HIS A 37 -2.27 -9.31 4.79
C HIS A 37 -0.84 -9.72 4.48
N THR A 38 -0.07 -8.84 3.86
CA THR A 38 1.33 -9.11 3.57
C THR A 38 2.14 -7.86 3.79
N THR A 39 3.41 -8.03 4.11
CA THR A 39 4.29 -6.88 4.31
C THR A 39 4.89 -6.36 3.01
N GLY A 40 4.87 -7.18 1.96
CA GLY A 40 5.55 -6.83 0.73
C GLY A 40 7.06 -6.89 0.94
N ASN A 41 7.81 -6.26 0.06
CA ASN A 41 9.27 -6.21 0.22
C ASN A 41 9.75 -4.76 0.06
N VAL A 42 11.01 -4.55 0.44
CA VAL A 42 11.59 -3.20 0.44
C VAL A 42 11.50 -2.55 -0.93
N GLU A 43 11.78 -3.32 -1.97
CA GLU A 43 11.77 -2.79 -3.33
C GLU A 43 10.41 -2.24 -3.71
N LEU A 44 9.35 -2.95 -3.35
CA LEU A 44 7.99 -2.48 -3.66
C LEU A 44 7.67 -1.21 -2.89
N TRP A 45 8.10 -1.12 -1.65
CA TRP A 45 7.84 0.07 -0.85
C TRP A 45 8.63 1.28 -1.36
N ASP A 46 9.85 1.04 -1.86
CA ASP A 46 10.62 2.12 -2.48
C ASP A 46 9.89 2.65 -3.71
N LYS A 47 9.33 1.77 -4.52
CA LYS A 47 8.57 2.18 -5.70
C LYS A 47 7.32 2.95 -5.32
N LEU A 48 6.63 2.51 -4.28
CA LEU A 48 5.43 3.20 -3.82
C LEU A 48 5.75 4.58 -3.26
N GLU A 49 6.85 4.69 -2.56
CA GLU A 49 7.29 5.98 -2.04
C GLU A 49 7.55 6.94 -3.19
N ASP A 50 8.21 6.48 -4.25
CA ASP A 50 8.47 7.31 -5.42
C ASP A 50 7.18 7.67 -6.13
N LEU A 51 6.27 6.72 -6.22
CA LEU A 51 5.02 6.91 -6.96
C LEU A 51 4.11 7.93 -6.28
N PHE A 52 3.96 7.81 -4.97
CA PHE A 52 3.03 8.66 -4.24
C PHE A 52 3.70 9.84 -3.55
N LYS A 53 5.02 9.90 -3.54
CA LYS A 53 5.76 11.00 -2.89
C LYS A 53 5.45 11.10 -1.40
N ILE A 54 5.23 9.96 -0.77
CA ILE A 54 4.98 9.86 0.66
C ILE A 54 5.97 8.85 1.22
N HIS A 55 6.60 9.18 2.33
CA HIS A 55 7.59 8.29 2.94
C HIS A 55 6.99 6.90 3.17
N GLN A 56 7.73 5.87 2.78
CA GLN A 56 7.21 4.51 2.86
C GLN A 56 6.82 4.10 4.27
N ARG A 57 7.44 4.68 5.26
CA ARG A 57 7.11 4.43 6.65
C ARG A 57 5.62 4.71 6.92
N VAL A 58 5.11 5.79 6.34
CA VAL A 58 3.70 6.15 6.49
C VAL A 58 2.83 5.20 5.68
N LEU A 59 3.26 4.88 4.46
CA LEU A 59 2.49 4.00 3.59
C LEU A 59 2.39 2.58 4.16
N ARG A 60 3.45 2.12 4.82
CA ARG A 60 3.49 0.76 5.35
C ARG A 60 2.69 0.60 6.63
N GLU A 61 2.32 1.70 7.25
CA GLU A 61 1.61 1.64 8.51
C GLU A 61 0.33 0.82 8.36
N ASN A 62 0.17 -0.18 9.22
CA ASN A 62 -0.95 -1.08 9.15
C ASN A 62 -1.93 -0.76 10.27
N HIS A 63 -3.06 -0.16 9.92
CA HIS A 63 -4.08 0.23 10.88
C HIS A 63 -5.01 -0.95 11.10
N LEU A 64 -4.67 -1.75 12.09
CA LEU A 64 -5.51 -2.88 12.42
C LEU A 64 -6.76 -2.39 13.14
N ASP A 65 -7.72 -3.26 13.26
CA ASP A 65 -8.92 -2.95 13.99
C ASP A 65 -8.60 -2.74 15.44
N LYS A 66 -9.55 -2.21 16.16
CA LYS A 66 -9.33 -1.93 17.53
C LYS A 66 -8.86 -3.14 18.30
N ALA A 67 -9.05 -4.31 17.81
CA ALA A 67 -8.54 -5.49 18.48
C ALA A 67 -7.04 -5.39 18.73
N ASP A 68 -6.34 -4.74 17.84
CA ASP A 68 -4.91 -4.60 17.96
C ASP A 68 -4.53 -3.58 18.99
N SER A 69 -5.42 -2.73 19.36
CA SER A 69 -5.09 -1.67 20.31
C SER A 69 -5.01 -2.20 21.72
N LEU A 70 -5.33 -3.43 21.91
CA LEU A 70 -5.20 -4.04 23.22
C LEU A 70 -3.75 -4.39 23.56
#